data_a556294a49e35874628046e4cdcaa86b
#
_entry.id   a556294a49e35874628046e4cdcaa86b
#
_cell.length_a   1.000
_cell.length_b   1.000
_cell.length_c   1.000
_cell.angle_alpha   90.00
_cell.angle_beta   90.00
_cell.angle_gamma   90.00
#
_symmetry.space_group_name_H-M   'P 1'
#
loop_
_entity.id
_entity.type
_entity.pdbx_description
1 polymer ?
#
loop_
_entity_poly.entity_id
_entity_poly.type
_entity_poly.pdbx_seq_one_letter_code
_entity_poly.pdbx_strand_id
1 'polypeptide(L)'
;MPINRPGLPMIQIREVVRPLFRSLAIPASGLSAQRQRIDVISSNIANAETTRTPEGGPYRRRVVEMAPRQAPPTGEFLGLGLMAAEGMPEQPRVTHPTPGHILGAPEALGGVEVTAIVEDESEGPLVYDPGHPDADEVGYVQYPNVNITDEMVHLLEARRLYEANASVFQAVKAMLRRAIEI
;
A
#
# COMPACT_ATOMS: atom_id res chain seq x y z
N MET A 1 -42.40 40.88 1.36
CA MET A 1 -41.26 40.71 2.30
C MET A 1 -40.50 39.47 1.89
N PRO A 2 -39.27 39.53 1.36
CA PRO A 2 -38.49 38.36 1.01
C PRO A 2 -37.79 37.84 2.26
N ILE A 3 -38.01 36.58 2.59
CA ILE A 3 -37.35 35.86 3.69
C ILE A 3 -35.91 35.59 3.23
N ASN A 4 -34.98 36.38 3.76
CA ASN A 4 -33.54 36.17 3.60
C ASN A 4 -33.13 34.95 4.45
N ARG A 5 -32.93 33.79 3.80
CA ARG A 5 -32.31 32.62 4.42
C ARG A 5 -30.80 32.86 4.43
N PRO A 6 -30.14 32.91 5.60
CA PRO A 6 -28.69 32.97 5.63
C PRO A 6 -28.14 31.71 5.00
N GLY A 7 -27.32 31.87 3.95
CA GLY A 7 -26.67 30.76 3.27
C GLY A 7 -25.80 29.98 4.25
N LEU A 8 -26.02 28.70 4.37
CA LEU A 8 -25.17 27.79 5.11
C LEU A 8 -23.73 27.92 4.56
N PRO A 9 -22.74 28.12 5.40
CA PRO A 9 -21.36 28.29 4.94
C PRO A 9 -20.89 27.03 4.23
N MET A 10 -20.59 27.14 2.96
CA MET A 10 -20.06 26.05 2.09
C MET A 10 -18.78 25.40 2.65
N ILE A 11 -18.20 25.99 3.67
CA ILE A 11 -16.95 25.56 4.30
C ILE A 11 -17.13 24.25 5.11
N GLN A 12 -18.29 24.03 5.73
CA GLN A 12 -18.49 22.88 6.62
C GLN A 12 -18.62 21.54 5.90
N ILE A 13 -19.15 21.52 4.69
CA ILE A 13 -19.29 20.27 3.91
C ILE A 13 -17.93 19.69 3.53
N ARG A 14 -16.96 20.55 3.23
CA ARG A 14 -15.62 20.15 2.79
C ARG A 14 -14.78 19.53 3.92
N GLU A 15 -14.98 19.95 5.16
CA GLU A 15 -14.24 19.40 6.32
C GLU A 15 -14.78 18.03 6.76
N VAL A 16 -16.06 17.79 6.63
CA VAL A 16 -16.68 16.50 6.99
C VAL A 16 -16.44 15.43 5.91
N VAL A 17 -16.42 15.82 4.65
CA VAL A 17 -16.29 14.89 3.51
C VAL A 17 -14.87 14.32 3.37
N ARG A 18 -13.83 15.08 3.71
CA ARG A 18 -12.43 14.65 3.60
C ARG A 18 -12.05 13.43 4.47
N PRO A 19 -12.35 13.38 5.78
CA PRO A 19 -12.03 12.22 6.60
C PRO A 19 -12.78 10.97 6.14
N LEU A 20 -13.98 11.14 5.58
CA LEU A 20 -14.77 10.03 5.02
C LEU A 20 -14.10 9.37 3.81
N PHE A 21 -13.55 10.16 2.88
CA PHE A 21 -12.81 9.61 1.75
C PHE A 21 -11.46 9.02 2.16
N ARG A 22 -10.80 9.54 3.19
CA ARG A 22 -9.57 8.95 3.73
C ARG A 22 -9.81 7.57 4.32
N SER A 23 -10.95 7.32 4.97
CA SER A 23 -11.30 6.01 5.51
C SER A 23 -11.47 4.94 4.42
N LEU A 24 -11.82 5.32 3.18
CA LEU A 24 -11.86 4.44 2.02
C LEU A 24 -10.48 4.26 1.37
N ALA A 25 -9.61 5.25 1.45
CA ALA A 25 -8.30 5.22 0.81
C ALA A 25 -7.38 4.14 1.41
N ILE A 26 -7.45 3.93 2.73
CA ILE A 26 -6.63 2.93 3.42
C ILE A 26 -6.92 1.50 2.91
N PRO A 27 -8.16 0.98 3.00
CA PRO A 27 -8.44 -0.36 2.49
C PRO A 27 -8.29 -0.46 0.97
N ALA A 28 -8.54 0.61 0.22
CA ALA A 28 -8.32 0.62 -1.23
C ALA A 28 -6.83 0.44 -1.59
N SER A 29 -5.92 1.10 -0.86
CA SER A 29 -4.48 0.91 -1.04
C SER A 29 -4.04 -0.51 -0.70
N GLY A 30 -4.59 -1.09 0.37
CA GLY A 30 -4.38 -2.49 0.74
C GLY A 30 -4.84 -3.47 -0.34
N LEU A 31 -6.02 -3.24 -0.94
CA LEU A 31 -6.52 -4.04 -2.07
C LEU A 31 -5.56 -3.98 -3.27
N SER A 32 -5.09 -2.78 -3.63
CA SER A 32 -4.15 -2.61 -4.74
C SER A 32 -2.82 -3.33 -4.50
N ALA A 33 -2.26 -3.19 -3.30
CA ALA A 33 -1.00 -3.82 -2.93
C ALA A 33 -1.11 -5.36 -2.90
N GLN A 34 -2.19 -5.90 -2.32
CA GLN A 34 -2.39 -7.35 -2.29
C GLN A 34 -2.66 -7.93 -3.67
N ARG A 35 -3.34 -7.21 -4.57
CA ARG A 35 -3.51 -7.64 -5.95
C ARG A 35 -2.17 -7.76 -6.67
N GLN A 36 -1.31 -6.76 -6.56
CA GLN A 36 0.03 -6.82 -7.17
C GLN A 36 0.86 -7.99 -6.60
N ARG A 37 0.75 -8.23 -5.28
CA ARG A 37 1.40 -9.39 -4.64
C ARG A 37 0.89 -10.72 -5.20
N ILE A 38 -0.43 -10.87 -5.38
CA ILE A 38 -1.05 -12.05 -6.00
C ILE A 38 -0.54 -12.24 -7.43
N ASP A 39 -0.47 -11.17 -8.21
CA ASP A 39 -0.02 -11.22 -9.60
C ASP A 39 1.46 -11.67 -9.70
N VAL A 40 2.34 -11.17 -8.81
CA VAL A 40 3.75 -11.57 -8.75
C VAL A 40 3.90 -13.03 -8.31
N ILE A 41 3.20 -13.47 -7.25
CA ILE A 41 3.23 -14.86 -6.78
C ILE A 41 2.74 -15.81 -7.88
N SER A 42 1.67 -15.44 -8.59
CA SER A 42 1.15 -16.23 -9.70
C SER A 42 2.16 -16.34 -10.84
N SER A 43 2.92 -15.27 -11.12
CA SER A 43 4.01 -15.28 -12.09
C SER A 43 5.16 -16.19 -11.63
N ASN A 44 5.53 -16.18 -10.33
CA ASN A 44 6.54 -17.08 -9.78
C ASN A 44 6.14 -18.54 -9.95
N ILE A 45 4.89 -18.89 -9.60
CA ILE A 45 4.37 -20.26 -9.75
C ILE A 45 4.38 -20.69 -11.23
N ALA A 46 3.92 -19.81 -12.13
CA ALA A 46 3.87 -20.12 -13.56
C ALA A 46 5.26 -20.35 -14.18
N ASN A 47 6.31 -19.74 -13.61
CA ASN A 47 7.68 -19.83 -14.10
C ASN A 47 8.59 -20.69 -13.21
N ALA A 48 8.03 -21.49 -12.30
CA ALA A 48 8.81 -22.30 -11.38
C ALA A 48 9.70 -23.36 -12.07
N GLU A 49 9.37 -23.73 -13.31
CA GLU A 49 10.13 -24.69 -14.12
C GLU A 49 10.82 -24.04 -15.33
N THR A 50 10.81 -22.70 -15.43
CA THR A 50 11.39 -21.98 -16.56
C THR A 50 12.91 -21.87 -16.39
N THR A 51 13.64 -22.74 -17.05
CA THR A 51 15.12 -22.84 -17.02
C THR A 51 15.81 -21.80 -17.89
N ARG A 52 15.08 -21.23 -18.88
CA ARG A 52 15.65 -20.24 -19.79
C ARG A 52 14.68 -19.09 -20.06
N THR A 53 15.11 -17.88 -19.75
CA THR A 53 14.40 -16.63 -20.04
C THR A 53 14.98 -15.95 -21.29
N PRO A 54 14.28 -14.97 -21.89
CA PRO A 54 14.82 -14.16 -22.99
C PRO A 54 16.10 -13.40 -22.65
N GLU A 55 16.24 -13.05 -21.38
CA GLU A 55 17.42 -12.35 -20.82
C GLU A 55 18.61 -13.30 -20.60
N GLY A 56 18.37 -14.61 -20.68
CA GLY A 56 19.33 -15.68 -20.42
C GLY A 56 19.25 -16.19 -18.98
N GLY A 57 19.52 -17.50 -18.82
CA GLY A 57 19.46 -18.16 -17.51
C GLY A 57 18.04 -18.47 -16.99
N PRO A 58 17.93 -19.07 -15.80
CA PRO A 58 16.67 -19.47 -15.21
C PRO A 58 15.85 -18.26 -14.77
N TYR A 59 14.53 -18.44 -14.61
CA TYR A 59 13.66 -17.43 -14.02
C TYR A 59 14.10 -17.14 -12.58
N ARG A 60 14.10 -15.86 -12.20
CA ARG A 60 14.38 -15.42 -10.83
C ARG A 60 13.08 -15.09 -10.11
N ARG A 61 12.96 -15.58 -8.88
CA ARG A 61 11.82 -15.30 -8.01
C ARG A 61 11.65 -13.80 -7.81
N ARG A 62 10.41 -13.29 -7.96
CA ARG A 62 10.09 -11.88 -7.71
C ARG A 62 9.39 -11.72 -6.38
N VAL A 63 9.73 -10.66 -5.67
CA VAL A 63 9.17 -10.32 -4.36
C VAL A 63 8.66 -8.89 -4.39
N VAL A 64 7.47 -8.68 -3.83
CA VAL A 64 6.87 -7.34 -3.72
C VAL A 64 7.27 -6.69 -2.41
N GLU A 65 7.95 -5.57 -2.47
CA GLU A 65 8.24 -4.74 -1.31
C GLU A 65 7.11 -3.74 -1.09
N MET A 66 6.67 -3.63 0.16
CA MET A 66 5.58 -2.75 0.55
C MET A 66 6.03 -1.85 1.69
N ALA A 67 5.65 -0.57 1.60
CA ALA A 67 5.89 0.40 2.65
C ALA A 67 4.59 1.09 3.08
N PRO A 68 4.53 1.60 4.31
CA PRO A 68 3.43 2.46 4.72
C PRO A 68 3.49 3.75 3.89
N ARG A 69 2.37 4.11 3.28
CA ARG A 69 2.23 5.39 2.60
C ARG A 69 2.18 6.49 3.65
N GLN A 70 3.14 7.41 3.61
CA GLN A 70 3.11 8.59 4.45
C GLN A 70 1.95 9.49 4.02
N ALA A 71 1.10 9.87 4.98
CA ALA A 71 0.14 10.93 4.73
C ALA A 71 0.90 12.24 4.54
N PRO A 72 0.56 13.08 3.57
CA PRO A 72 1.18 14.38 3.44
C PRO A 72 1.03 15.14 4.78
N PRO A 73 2.07 15.81 5.25
CA PRO A 73 2.04 16.54 6.51
C PRO A 73 0.82 17.46 6.53
N THR A 74 0.05 17.39 7.61
CA THR A 74 -1.25 18.07 7.74
C THR A 74 -1.12 19.61 7.63
N GLY A 75 0.08 20.15 7.73
CA GLY A 75 0.40 21.58 7.65
C GLY A 75 0.38 22.19 6.24
N GLU A 76 0.76 21.45 5.21
CA GLU A 76 0.77 21.98 3.83
C GLU A 76 -0.63 22.00 3.18
N PHE A 77 -1.57 21.31 3.81
CA PHE A 77 -2.91 21.19 3.24
C PHE A 77 -3.86 22.34 3.65
N LEU A 78 -3.49 23.12 4.61
CA LEU A 78 -4.29 24.29 5.04
C LEU A 78 -3.94 25.52 4.24
N GLY A 79 -3.40 25.56 3.08
CA GLY A 79 -3.32 26.72 2.18
C GLY A 79 -3.59 28.12 2.79
N LEU A 80 -3.72 28.20 4.09
CA LEU A 80 -3.57 29.33 4.92
C LEU A 80 -2.04 29.52 5.11
N GLY A 81 -1.42 30.07 4.06
CA GLY A 81 -0.29 30.92 4.33
C GLY A 81 -0.76 31.84 5.44
N LEU A 82 -0.46 31.45 6.67
CA LEU A 82 -0.36 32.43 7.74
C LEU A 82 0.69 33.39 7.20
N MET A 83 0.21 34.47 6.57
CA MET A 83 1.03 35.67 6.40
C MET A 83 1.61 35.89 7.77
N ALA A 84 2.91 35.61 7.88
CA ALA A 84 3.65 36.06 9.06
C ALA A 84 3.33 37.54 9.18
N ALA A 85 2.47 37.87 10.13
CA ALA A 85 2.24 39.24 10.52
C ALA A 85 3.56 39.68 11.15
N GLU A 86 4.44 40.24 10.33
CA GLU A 86 5.59 40.98 10.76
C GLU A 86 5.07 42.07 11.69
N GLY A 87 5.29 41.92 12.98
CA GLY A 87 5.02 43.00 13.93
C GLY A 87 4.27 42.62 15.20
N MET A 88 3.96 41.38 15.48
CA MET A 88 3.44 41.01 16.81
C MET A 88 4.61 40.77 17.79
N PRO A 89 4.62 41.41 18.99
CA PRO A 89 5.61 41.16 20.01
C PRO A 89 5.49 39.70 20.46
N GLU A 90 6.65 39.03 20.54
CA GLU A 90 6.83 37.65 20.96
C GLU A 90 6.21 37.46 22.36
N GLN A 91 5.00 36.91 22.41
CA GLN A 91 4.38 36.51 23.67
C GLN A 91 5.14 35.28 24.18
N PRO A 92 5.52 35.23 25.47
CA PRO A 92 6.19 34.07 26.04
C PRO A 92 5.30 32.84 25.82
N ARG A 93 5.81 31.86 25.06
CA ARG A 93 5.15 30.57 24.93
C ARG A 93 5.07 29.89 26.28
N VAL A 94 3.90 29.98 26.88
CA VAL A 94 3.57 29.17 28.05
C VAL A 94 3.48 27.73 27.53
N THR A 95 4.54 26.98 27.71
CA THR A 95 4.56 25.54 27.44
C THR A 95 3.75 24.84 28.51
N HIS A 96 2.43 24.87 28.38
CA HIS A 96 1.61 23.89 29.10
C HIS A 96 1.90 22.54 28.52
N PRO A 97 2.38 21.55 29.31
CA PRO A 97 2.41 20.16 28.84
C PRO A 97 0.95 19.75 28.64
N THR A 98 0.52 19.71 27.39
CA THR A 98 -0.79 19.15 27.03
C THR A 98 -0.75 17.69 27.44
N PRO A 99 -1.58 17.22 28.40
CA PRO A 99 -1.64 15.81 28.74
C PRO A 99 -2.18 15.07 27.51
N GLY A 100 -1.31 14.35 26.82
CA GLY A 100 -1.69 13.60 25.61
C GLY A 100 -0.75 13.73 24.42
N HIS A 101 0.35 14.48 24.53
CA HIS A 101 1.42 14.36 23.55
C HIS A 101 2.15 13.03 23.78
N ILE A 102 1.51 11.93 23.36
CA ILE A 102 2.17 10.65 23.21
C ILE A 102 3.28 10.93 22.20
N LEU A 103 4.53 10.89 22.68
CA LEU A 103 5.75 10.94 21.89
C LEU A 103 5.59 10.01 20.67
N GLY A 104 5.52 10.61 19.47
CA GLY A 104 5.31 9.86 18.24
C GLY A 104 3.85 9.44 18.03
N ALA A 105 2.91 10.40 17.93
CA ALA A 105 1.71 10.12 17.16
C ALA A 105 2.18 9.60 15.80
N PRO A 106 1.89 8.33 15.42
CA PRO A 106 2.30 7.84 14.14
C PRO A 106 1.73 8.81 13.12
N GLU A 107 2.63 9.42 12.32
CA GLU A 107 2.23 10.22 11.17
C GLU A 107 1.09 9.48 10.52
N ALA A 108 -0.06 10.13 10.35
CA ALA A 108 -1.31 9.47 10.02
C ALA A 108 -1.08 8.58 8.80
N LEU A 109 -0.97 7.27 9.03
CA LEU A 109 -0.62 6.32 8.00
C LEU A 109 -1.66 6.40 6.90
N GLY A 110 -1.21 6.72 5.68
CA GLY A 110 -2.08 6.93 4.51
C GLY A 110 -2.49 5.64 3.81
N GLY A 111 -2.24 4.48 4.41
CA GLY A 111 -2.39 3.16 3.83
C GLY A 111 -1.04 2.54 3.48
N VAL A 112 -1.01 1.65 2.48
CA VAL A 112 0.15 0.91 2.02
C VAL A 112 0.42 1.20 0.54
N GLU A 113 1.68 1.21 0.15
CA GLU A 113 2.08 1.28 -1.27
C GLU A 113 3.13 0.23 -1.59
N VAL A 114 3.13 -0.24 -2.82
CA VAL A 114 4.20 -1.08 -3.37
C VAL A 114 5.33 -0.15 -3.81
N THR A 115 6.49 -0.32 -3.19
CA THR A 115 7.69 0.50 -3.46
C THR A 115 8.51 -0.09 -4.59
N ALA A 116 8.63 -1.42 -4.63
CA ALA A 116 9.40 -2.11 -5.66
C ALA A 116 8.88 -3.55 -5.86
N ILE A 117 9.21 -4.10 -7.02
CA ILE A 117 9.19 -5.54 -7.28
C ILE A 117 10.64 -5.91 -7.56
N VAL A 118 11.22 -6.69 -6.65
CA VAL A 118 12.65 -7.02 -6.65
C VAL A 118 12.81 -8.48 -7.03
N GLU A 119 13.85 -8.79 -7.81
CA GLU A 119 14.24 -10.17 -8.11
C GLU A 119 15.15 -10.70 -7.00
N ASP A 120 14.88 -11.92 -6.56
CA ASP A 120 15.71 -12.63 -5.60
C ASP A 120 16.95 -13.15 -6.34
N GLU A 121 18.12 -12.69 -5.91
CA GLU A 121 19.42 -13.03 -6.53
C GLU A 121 19.94 -14.41 -6.11
N SER A 122 19.24 -15.09 -5.18
CA SER A 122 19.66 -16.42 -4.74
C SER A 122 19.60 -17.42 -5.88
N GLU A 123 20.62 -18.26 -5.98
CA GLU A 123 20.69 -19.30 -7.00
C GLU A 123 19.69 -20.43 -6.70
N GLY A 124 19.04 -20.92 -7.74
CA GLY A 124 18.16 -22.06 -7.65
C GLY A 124 18.93 -23.41 -7.65
N PRO A 125 18.24 -24.52 -7.47
CA PRO A 125 18.86 -25.83 -7.42
C PRO A 125 19.44 -26.25 -8.76
N LEU A 126 20.61 -26.89 -8.72
CA LEU A 126 21.23 -27.59 -9.86
C LEU A 126 20.73 -29.05 -9.89
N VAL A 127 20.15 -29.45 -11.00
CA VAL A 127 19.63 -30.82 -11.19
C VAL A 127 20.39 -31.47 -12.35
N TYR A 128 20.84 -32.71 -12.12
CA TYR A 128 21.49 -33.47 -13.18
C TYR A 128 20.45 -34.07 -14.11
N ASP A 129 20.35 -33.52 -15.32
CA ASP A 129 19.48 -34.00 -16.41
C ASP A 129 20.18 -33.73 -17.76
N PRO A 130 21.01 -34.68 -18.22
CA PRO A 130 21.74 -34.53 -19.47
C PRO A 130 20.84 -34.61 -20.73
N GLY A 131 19.56 -34.95 -20.58
CA GLY A 131 18.58 -34.96 -21.68
C GLY A 131 17.88 -33.64 -21.88
N HIS A 132 18.05 -32.70 -20.95
CA HIS A 132 17.38 -31.42 -21.01
C HIS A 132 18.05 -30.49 -22.05
N PRO A 133 17.26 -29.72 -22.85
CA PRO A 133 17.81 -28.82 -23.87
C PRO A 133 18.68 -27.70 -23.34
N ASP A 134 18.52 -27.32 -22.05
CA ASP A 134 19.29 -26.26 -21.37
C ASP A 134 20.36 -26.83 -20.45
N ALA A 135 20.73 -28.13 -20.58
CA ALA A 135 21.81 -28.72 -19.80
C ALA A 135 23.17 -28.13 -20.22
N ASP A 136 24.05 -27.94 -19.21
CA ASP A 136 25.43 -27.56 -19.44
C ASP A 136 26.27 -28.72 -20.03
N GLU A 137 27.58 -28.45 -20.28
CA GLU A 137 28.48 -29.47 -20.85
C GLU A 137 28.68 -30.70 -19.94
N VAL A 138 28.35 -30.57 -18.64
CA VAL A 138 28.48 -31.64 -17.64
C VAL A 138 27.15 -32.34 -17.39
N GLY A 139 26.05 -31.84 -17.98
CA GLY A 139 24.71 -32.38 -17.86
C GLY A 139 23.88 -31.86 -16.70
N TYR A 140 24.20 -30.70 -16.15
CA TYR A 140 23.42 -30.02 -15.12
C TYR A 140 22.53 -28.93 -15.68
N VAL A 141 21.34 -28.78 -15.10
CA VAL A 141 20.38 -27.71 -15.41
C VAL A 141 20.14 -26.89 -14.14
N GLN A 142 20.23 -25.58 -14.26
CA GLN A 142 19.87 -24.69 -13.17
C GLN A 142 18.36 -24.36 -13.24
N TYR A 143 17.64 -24.74 -12.20
CA TYR A 143 16.23 -24.39 -12.05
C TYR A 143 16.04 -23.07 -11.34
N PRO A 144 14.83 -22.44 -11.44
CA PRO A 144 14.49 -21.26 -10.68
C PRO A 144 14.55 -21.48 -9.17
N ASN A 145 14.82 -20.42 -8.42
CA ASN A 145 14.78 -20.38 -6.95
C ASN A 145 13.33 -20.24 -6.41
N VAL A 146 12.38 -20.90 -7.05
CA VAL A 146 10.95 -20.85 -6.72
C VAL A 146 10.49 -22.15 -6.09
N ASN A 147 10.02 -22.11 -4.85
CA ASN A 147 9.34 -23.23 -4.23
C ASN A 147 7.83 -23.09 -4.40
N ILE A 148 7.21 -23.95 -5.21
CA ILE A 148 5.78 -23.89 -5.52
C ILE A 148 4.93 -23.99 -4.25
N THR A 149 5.32 -24.81 -3.27
CA THR A 149 4.56 -25.00 -2.03
C THR A 149 4.54 -23.73 -1.20
N ASP A 150 5.67 -23.06 -1.05
CA ASP A 150 5.79 -21.81 -0.31
C ASP A 150 5.03 -20.68 -1.03
N GLU A 151 5.13 -20.61 -2.36
CA GLU A 151 4.38 -19.63 -3.14
C GLU A 151 2.85 -19.86 -3.04
N MET A 152 2.39 -21.12 -2.98
CA MET A 152 0.96 -21.41 -2.74
C MET A 152 0.49 -20.92 -1.36
N VAL A 153 1.30 -21.07 -0.32
CA VAL A 153 1.00 -20.52 1.01
C VAL A 153 0.93 -19.00 0.97
N HIS A 154 1.91 -18.34 0.35
CA HIS A 154 1.92 -16.89 0.16
C HIS A 154 0.71 -16.39 -0.64
N LEU A 155 0.27 -17.17 -1.67
CA LEU A 155 -0.93 -16.86 -2.44
C LEU A 155 -2.19 -16.90 -1.58
N LEU A 156 -2.33 -17.92 -0.73
CA LEU A 156 -3.47 -18.04 0.17
C LEU A 156 -3.51 -16.91 1.20
N GLU A 157 -2.35 -16.52 1.75
CA GLU A 157 -2.24 -15.38 2.66
C GLU A 157 -2.64 -14.06 1.98
N ALA A 158 -2.10 -13.80 0.78
CA ALA A 158 -2.40 -12.59 0.02
C ALA A 158 -3.90 -12.50 -0.33
N ARG A 159 -4.53 -13.63 -0.69
CA ARG A 159 -5.98 -13.71 -0.93
C ARG A 159 -6.80 -13.39 0.32
N ARG A 160 -6.46 -13.97 1.46
CA ARG A 160 -7.13 -13.67 2.74
C ARG A 160 -7.06 -12.20 3.10
N LEU A 161 -5.88 -11.58 2.94
CA LEU A 161 -5.69 -10.16 3.20
C LEU A 161 -6.47 -9.29 2.19
N TYR A 162 -6.53 -9.70 0.93
CA TYR A 162 -7.35 -9.04 -0.08
C TYR A 162 -8.84 -9.07 0.30
N GLU A 163 -9.39 -10.24 0.66
CA GLU A 163 -10.78 -10.42 1.08
C GLU A 163 -11.11 -9.62 2.35
N ALA A 164 -10.20 -9.59 3.33
CA ALA A 164 -10.35 -8.78 4.53
C ALA A 164 -10.44 -7.29 4.20
N ASN A 165 -9.55 -6.77 3.35
CA ASN A 165 -9.59 -5.38 2.90
C ASN A 165 -10.86 -5.06 2.10
N ALA A 166 -11.32 -6.00 1.27
CA ALA A 166 -12.58 -5.85 0.52
C ALA A 166 -13.79 -5.76 1.46
N SER A 167 -13.83 -6.59 2.49
CA SER A 167 -14.88 -6.54 3.52
C SER A 167 -14.89 -5.21 4.26
N VAL A 168 -13.71 -4.73 4.69
CA VAL A 168 -13.58 -3.40 5.33
C VAL A 168 -14.04 -2.29 4.40
N PHE A 169 -13.63 -2.33 3.13
CA PHE A 169 -14.04 -1.35 2.13
C PHE A 169 -15.56 -1.30 1.95
N GLN A 170 -16.21 -2.46 1.89
CA GLN A 170 -17.67 -2.55 1.79
C GLN A 170 -18.37 -2.04 3.06
N ALA A 171 -17.83 -2.36 4.24
CA ALA A 171 -18.38 -1.87 5.52
C ALA A 171 -18.32 -0.34 5.60
N VAL A 172 -17.19 0.26 5.25
CA VAL A 172 -17.04 1.73 5.21
C VAL A 172 -18.00 2.35 4.20
N LYS A 173 -18.13 1.76 3.01
CA LYS A 173 -19.09 2.22 1.98
C LYS A 173 -20.53 2.17 2.49
N ALA A 174 -20.92 1.13 3.22
CA ALA A 174 -22.24 1.01 3.80
C ALA A 174 -22.51 2.05 4.89
N MET A 175 -21.51 2.32 5.76
CA MET A 175 -21.58 3.39 6.75
C MET A 175 -21.76 4.77 6.10
N LEU A 176 -21.03 5.05 5.02
CA LEU A 176 -21.12 6.30 4.28
C LEU A 176 -22.52 6.50 3.67
N ARG A 177 -23.10 5.44 3.10
CA ARG A 177 -24.46 5.51 2.55
C ARG A 177 -25.48 5.88 3.64
N ARG A 178 -25.41 5.22 4.79
CA ARG A 178 -26.33 5.52 5.92
C ARG A 178 -26.14 6.94 6.43
N ALA A 179 -24.92 7.46 6.44
CA ALA A 179 -24.66 8.82 6.89
C ALA A 179 -25.19 9.90 5.91
N ILE A 180 -25.42 9.58 4.65
CA ILE A 180 -25.97 10.48 3.64
C ILE A 180 -27.50 10.42 3.63
N GLU A 181 -28.10 9.28 4.04
CA GLU A 181 -29.54 9.06 4.06
C GLU A 181 -30.24 9.70 5.29
N ILE A 182 -29.48 10.22 6.26
CA ILE A 182 -29.96 10.95 7.43
C ILE A 182 -29.92 12.46 7.17
#